data_fab42be8eabf05a3708d767f485edd31
#
_entry.id   fab42be8eabf05a3708d767f485edd31
#
_cell.length_a   1.000
_cell.length_b   1.000
_cell.length_c   1.000
_cell.angle_alpha   90.00
_cell.angle_beta   90.00
_cell.angle_gamma   90.00
#
_symmetry.space_group_name_H-M   'P 1'
#
loop_
_entity.id
_entity.type
_entity.pdbx_description
1 polymer ?
#
loop_
_entity_poly.entity_id
_entity_poly.type
_entity_poly.pdbx_seq_one_letter_code
_entity_poly.pdbx_strand_id
1 'polypeptide(L)'
;QYGVETIIRIGSCGSFRKDVCLRDIIIVQGCCTDSNFAHQYELPGIYSAISDFDLLEKAVMKARQLNASYHVGNVLSSDIFYHANSNTTEKWASVGCLGVEMESYALFATAAYLNKKALTLLTVSDSLVSDEQTTAKEREKTFVTMMEIALEIA
;
A
#
# COMPACT_ATOMS: atom_id res chain seq x y z
N GLN A 1 -17.89 -6.70 15.70
CA GLN A 1 -19.01 -7.65 15.53
C GLN A 1 -18.53 -9.10 15.44
N TYR A 2 -17.35 -9.34 14.82
CA TYR A 2 -16.78 -10.69 14.62
C TYR A 2 -15.48 -10.91 15.42
N GLY A 3 -15.12 -10.03 16.35
CA GLY A 3 -13.91 -10.14 17.16
C GLY A 3 -12.60 -9.95 16.38
N VAL A 4 -12.64 -9.34 15.18
CA VAL A 4 -11.44 -9.05 14.40
C VAL A 4 -10.62 -7.96 15.09
N GLU A 5 -9.35 -8.24 15.35
CA GLU A 5 -8.40 -7.32 15.97
C GLU A 5 -7.35 -6.81 14.99
N THR A 6 -7.05 -7.59 13.95
CA THR A 6 -6.01 -7.30 12.97
C THR A 6 -6.52 -7.54 11.56
N ILE A 7 -6.19 -6.64 10.64
CA ILE A 7 -6.47 -6.79 9.21
C ILE A 7 -5.19 -6.54 8.43
N ILE A 8 -4.79 -7.51 7.61
CA ILE A 8 -3.69 -7.38 6.67
C ILE A 8 -4.27 -7.42 5.27
N ARG A 9 -4.18 -6.28 4.56
CA ARG A 9 -4.53 -6.20 3.16
C ARG A 9 -3.35 -6.64 2.30
N ILE A 10 -3.61 -7.51 1.35
CA ILE A 10 -2.69 -7.86 0.28
C ILE A 10 -3.28 -7.38 -1.06
N GLY A 11 -2.45 -6.80 -1.91
CA GLY A 11 -2.93 -6.23 -3.18
C GLY A 11 -1.82 -5.95 -4.17
N SER A 12 -2.17 -5.27 -5.26
CA SER A 12 -1.23 -4.75 -6.25
C SER A 12 -1.21 -3.23 -6.26
N CYS A 13 -0.16 -2.65 -6.85
CA CYS A 13 -0.04 -1.21 -7.04
C CYS A 13 0.72 -0.87 -8.31
N GLY A 14 0.53 0.35 -8.80
CA GLY A 14 1.38 0.97 -9.79
C GLY A 14 2.55 1.70 -9.12
N SER A 15 3.78 1.52 -9.62
CA SER A 15 4.97 2.21 -9.10
C SER A 15 5.08 3.63 -9.67
N PHE A 16 5.45 4.58 -8.80
CA PHE A 16 5.79 5.97 -9.17
C PHE A 16 7.29 6.20 -9.37
N ARG A 17 8.13 5.20 -9.10
CA ARG A 17 9.58 5.36 -9.05
C ARG A 17 10.28 4.27 -9.86
N LYS A 18 11.39 4.63 -10.53
CA LYS A 18 12.19 3.70 -11.33
C LYS A 18 12.93 2.65 -10.51
N ASP A 19 13.25 2.97 -9.24
CA ASP A 19 13.92 2.06 -8.31
C ASP A 19 12.96 1.12 -7.57
N VAL A 20 11.65 1.26 -7.81
CA VAL A 20 10.59 0.35 -7.31
C VAL A 20 10.09 -0.46 -8.48
N CYS A 21 10.70 -1.63 -8.66
CA CYS A 21 10.55 -2.45 -9.86
C CYS A 21 9.32 -3.35 -9.83
N LEU A 22 8.93 -3.88 -11.00
CA LEU A 22 7.88 -4.90 -11.07
C LEU A 22 8.20 -6.09 -10.17
N ARG A 23 7.20 -6.59 -9.47
CA ARG A 23 7.25 -7.69 -8.49
C ARG A 23 7.92 -7.35 -7.16
N ASP A 24 8.45 -6.14 -6.98
CA ASP A 24 8.87 -5.69 -5.66
C ASP A 24 7.65 -5.61 -4.72
N ILE A 25 7.90 -5.76 -3.43
CA ILE A 25 6.87 -5.66 -2.40
C ILE A 25 6.97 -4.27 -1.76
N ILE A 26 5.86 -3.55 -1.69
CA ILE A 26 5.75 -2.35 -0.86
C ILE A 26 5.06 -2.72 0.44
N ILE A 27 5.77 -2.57 1.56
CA ILE A 27 5.23 -2.62 2.91
C ILE A 27 4.79 -1.21 3.26
N VAL A 28 3.49 -0.97 3.29
CA VAL A 28 2.94 0.38 3.39
C VAL A 28 3.07 0.91 4.81
N GLN A 29 3.90 1.94 4.99
CA GLN A 29 4.07 2.64 6.25
C GLN A 29 2.95 3.64 6.51
N GLY A 30 2.53 4.34 5.48
CA GLY A 30 1.46 5.31 5.54
C GLY A 30 0.84 5.57 4.17
N CYS A 31 -0.29 6.27 4.16
CA CYS A 31 -1.01 6.61 2.93
C CYS A 31 -1.22 8.10 2.81
N CYS A 32 -0.81 8.66 1.68
CA CYS A 32 -1.37 9.89 1.15
C CYS A 32 -2.71 9.58 0.48
N THR A 33 -3.56 10.57 0.28
CA THR A 33 -4.82 10.37 -0.44
C THR A 33 -5.32 11.65 -1.10
N ASP A 34 -6.08 11.47 -2.16
CA ASP A 34 -6.93 12.50 -2.78
C ASP A 34 -8.42 12.29 -2.43
N SER A 35 -8.73 11.31 -1.56
CA SER A 35 -10.08 10.98 -1.12
C SER A 35 -10.56 11.84 0.04
N ASN A 36 -11.86 12.06 0.09
CA ASN A 36 -12.55 12.66 1.22
C ASN A 36 -12.99 11.64 2.29
N PHE A 37 -12.50 10.41 2.26
CA PHE A 37 -12.96 9.32 3.11
C PHE A 37 -12.98 9.68 4.60
N ALA A 38 -11.95 10.35 5.13
CA ALA A 38 -11.84 10.70 6.54
C ALA A 38 -12.77 11.86 6.99
N HIS A 39 -13.42 12.59 6.06
CA HIS A 39 -14.38 13.62 6.40
C HIS A 39 -15.57 13.08 7.22
N GLN A 40 -15.92 11.81 7.09
CA GLN A 40 -16.97 11.17 7.89
C GLN A 40 -16.69 11.15 9.40
N TYR A 41 -15.43 11.33 9.81
CA TYR A 41 -15.04 11.36 11.23
C TYR A 41 -15.08 12.76 11.83
N GLU A 42 -15.41 13.79 11.05
CA GLU A 42 -15.57 15.19 11.47
C GLU A 42 -14.38 15.73 12.28
N LEU A 43 -13.16 15.32 11.92
CA LEU A 43 -11.96 15.74 12.62
C LEU A 43 -11.66 17.23 12.35
N PRO A 44 -11.21 18.00 13.37
CA PRO A 44 -10.85 19.42 13.20
C PRO A 44 -9.47 19.59 12.54
N GLY A 45 -9.09 18.72 11.59
CA GLY A 45 -7.79 18.72 10.92
C GLY A 45 -7.69 17.65 9.86
N ILE A 46 -6.44 17.35 9.43
CA ILE A 46 -6.12 16.33 8.44
C ILE A 46 -5.63 15.07 9.14
N TYR A 47 -6.26 13.93 8.84
CA TYR A 47 -5.86 12.64 9.39
C TYR A 47 -4.64 12.07 8.67
N SER A 48 -3.66 11.58 9.43
CA SER A 48 -2.49 10.86 8.92
C SER A 48 -2.74 9.35 9.00
N ALA A 49 -3.00 8.73 7.85
CA ALA A 49 -3.24 7.28 7.76
C ALA A 49 -1.91 6.52 7.83
N ILE A 50 -1.66 5.83 8.94
CA ILE A 50 -0.46 5.03 9.16
C ILE A 50 -0.81 3.58 9.52
N SER A 51 0.08 2.65 9.17
CA SER A 51 -0.04 1.24 9.56
C SER A 51 0.28 1.03 11.04
N ASP A 52 -0.14 -0.12 11.58
CA ASP A 52 0.32 -0.59 12.88
C ASP A 52 1.81 -0.92 12.83
N PHE A 53 2.59 -0.37 13.77
CA PHE A 53 4.04 -0.51 13.78
C PHE A 53 4.50 -1.94 14.02
N ASP A 54 3.86 -2.68 14.93
CA ASP A 54 4.25 -4.07 15.23
C ASP A 54 4.08 -4.97 14.00
N LEU A 55 2.99 -4.77 13.24
CA LEU A 55 2.74 -5.51 12.00
C LEU A 55 3.74 -5.13 10.90
N LEU A 56 4.05 -3.84 10.78
CA LEU A 56 5.04 -3.35 9.82
C LEU A 56 6.43 -3.94 10.12
N GLU A 57 6.88 -3.91 11.37
CA GLU A 57 8.17 -4.45 11.78
C GLU A 57 8.26 -5.96 11.49
N LYS A 58 7.24 -6.73 11.87
CA LYS A 58 7.15 -8.16 11.55
C LYS A 58 7.24 -8.42 10.05
N ALA A 59 6.53 -7.64 9.23
CA ALA A 59 6.56 -7.78 7.77
C ALA A 59 7.96 -7.51 7.20
N VAL A 60 8.65 -6.49 7.69
CA VAL A 60 10.03 -6.19 7.31
C VAL A 60 10.98 -7.33 7.69
N MET A 61 10.85 -7.85 8.91
CA MET A 61 11.67 -8.98 9.36
C MET A 61 11.45 -10.22 8.48
N LYS A 62 10.19 -10.53 8.16
CA LYS A 62 9.84 -11.68 7.31
C LYS A 62 10.33 -11.50 5.87
N ALA A 63 10.17 -10.30 5.30
CA ALA A 63 10.68 -9.99 3.95
C ALA A 63 12.21 -10.19 3.87
N ARG A 64 12.95 -9.78 4.91
CA ARG A 64 14.41 -10.01 5.01
C ARG A 64 14.76 -11.50 5.09
N GLN A 65 14.03 -12.29 5.89
CA GLN A 65 14.24 -13.74 6.01
C GLN A 65 14.04 -14.47 4.67
N LEU A 66 13.07 -14.02 3.88
CA LEU A 66 12.77 -14.56 2.55
C LEU A 66 13.68 -14.01 1.43
N ASN A 67 14.61 -13.11 1.76
CA ASN A 67 15.41 -12.36 0.77
C ASN A 67 14.54 -11.71 -0.33
N ALA A 68 13.35 -11.24 0.03
CA ALA A 68 12.44 -10.57 -0.87
C ALA A 68 12.96 -9.18 -1.24
N SER A 69 12.71 -8.74 -2.48
CA SER A 69 12.88 -7.33 -2.85
C SER A 69 11.70 -6.54 -2.28
N TYR A 70 11.97 -5.58 -1.39
CA TYR A 70 10.91 -4.82 -0.74
C TYR A 70 11.31 -3.36 -0.49
N HIS A 71 10.30 -2.52 -0.40
CA HIS A 71 10.39 -1.11 -0.01
C HIS A 71 9.43 -0.82 1.14
N VAL A 72 9.80 0.12 2.00
CA VAL A 72 8.92 0.61 3.08
C VAL A 72 8.72 2.10 2.86
N GLY A 73 7.47 2.55 2.83
CA GLY A 73 7.18 3.97 2.67
C GLY A 73 5.71 4.27 2.42
N ASN A 74 5.47 5.52 2.01
CA ASN A 74 4.13 5.99 1.73
C ASN A 74 3.68 5.58 0.31
N VAL A 75 2.38 5.32 0.18
CA VAL A 75 1.70 5.18 -1.11
C VAL A 75 0.59 6.22 -1.23
N LEU A 76 0.15 6.47 -2.45
CA LEU A 76 -1.10 7.19 -2.70
C LEU A 76 -2.25 6.18 -2.72
N SER A 77 -3.27 6.42 -1.90
CA SER A 77 -4.57 5.75 -2.00
C SER A 77 -5.53 6.70 -2.71
N SER A 78 -5.82 6.46 -3.98
CA SER A 78 -6.54 7.38 -4.87
C SER A 78 -7.96 6.90 -5.15
N ASP A 79 -8.91 7.83 -5.21
CA ASP A 79 -10.26 7.56 -5.70
C ASP A 79 -10.33 7.57 -7.23
N ILE A 80 -9.26 8.01 -7.91
CA ILE A 80 -9.24 8.23 -9.36
C ILE A 80 -8.21 7.31 -10.01
N PHE A 81 -8.67 6.39 -10.87
CA PHE A 81 -7.78 5.52 -11.64
C PHE A 81 -7.24 6.22 -12.89
N TYR A 82 -8.07 6.93 -13.62
CA TYR A 82 -7.69 7.68 -14.83
C TYR A 82 -7.66 9.19 -14.55
N HIS A 83 -6.49 9.72 -14.24
CA HIS A 83 -6.32 11.14 -13.97
C HIS A 83 -6.39 11.97 -15.26
N ALA A 84 -7.10 13.10 -15.21
CA ALA A 84 -7.16 14.06 -16.31
C ALA A 84 -5.81 14.79 -16.54
N ASN A 85 -5.00 14.93 -15.50
CA ASN A 85 -3.69 15.59 -15.54
C ASN A 85 -2.57 14.58 -15.65
N SER A 86 -1.76 14.68 -16.70
CA SER A 86 -0.64 13.76 -16.98
C SER A 86 0.50 13.82 -15.96
N ASN A 87 0.63 14.93 -15.20
CA ASN A 87 1.72 15.11 -14.23
C ASN A 87 1.38 14.70 -12.79
N THR A 88 0.27 14.02 -12.56
CA THR A 88 -0.15 13.57 -11.21
C THR A 88 0.85 12.62 -10.60
N THR A 89 1.33 11.65 -11.37
CA THR A 89 2.37 10.67 -10.95
C THR A 89 3.64 11.38 -10.47
N GLU A 90 4.16 12.32 -11.26
CA GLU A 90 5.38 13.06 -10.92
C GLU A 90 5.23 13.89 -9.63
N LYS A 91 4.07 14.51 -9.42
CA LYS A 91 3.80 15.27 -8.19
C LYS A 91 3.81 14.39 -6.96
N TRP A 92 3.17 13.23 -6.98
CA TRP A 92 3.17 12.32 -5.85
C TRP A 92 4.55 11.66 -5.63
N ALA A 93 5.26 11.32 -6.70
CA ALA A 93 6.64 10.86 -6.62
C ALA A 93 7.56 11.90 -5.97
N SER A 94 7.37 13.20 -6.27
CA SER A 94 8.21 14.28 -5.73
C SER A 94 8.12 14.45 -4.21
N VAL A 95 7.04 14.00 -3.59
CA VAL A 95 6.88 13.96 -2.12
C VAL A 95 7.15 12.58 -1.51
N GLY A 96 7.76 11.68 -2.28
CA GLY A 96 8.27 10.40 -1.80
C GLY A 96 7.27 9.25 -1.81
N CYS A 97 6.09 9.38 -2.42
CA CYS A 97 5.19 8.25 -2.62
C CYS A 97 5.84 7.20 -3.53
N LEU A 98 5.78 5.93 -3.11
CA LEU A 98 6.37 4.81 -3.83
C LEU A 98 5.50 4.33 -5.00
N GLY A 99 4.19 4.44 -4.84
CA GLY A 99 3.22 3.96 -5.82
C GLY A 99 1.79 4.35 -5.46
N VAL A 100 0.83 3.84 -6.24
CA VAL A 100 -0.61 4.12 -6.10
C VAL A 100 -1.42 2.82 -6.01
N GLU A 101 -2.40 2.85 -5.14
CA GLU A 101 -3.48 1.87 -4.98
C GLU A 101 -4.76 2.61 -4.57
N MET A 102 -5.81 1.96 -4.12
CA MET A 102 -7.12 2.61 -3.99
C MET A 102 -7.85 2.34 -2.65
N GLU A 103 -7.27 1.62 -1.68
CA GLU A 103 -8.01 1.16 -0.49
C GLU A 103 -7.31 1.40 0.86
N SER A 104 -6.00 1.51 0.88
CA SER A 104 -5.21 1.48 2.13
C SER A 104 -5.50 2.65 3.06
N TYR A 105 -5.78 3.85 2.50
CA TYR A 105 -6.15 5.00 3.33
C TYR A 105 -7.44 4.72 4.11
N ALA A 106 -8.46 4.22 3.44
CA ALA A 106 -9.74 3.89 4.08
C ALA A 106 -9.59 2.77 5.11
N LEU A 107 -8.75 1.75 4.81
CA LEU A 107 -8.45 0.68 5.74
C LEU A 107 -7.80 1.20 7.02
N PHE A 108 -6.74 2.00 6.91
CA PHE A 108 -6.01 2.53 8.07
C PHE A 108 -6.87 3.48 8.90
N ALA A 109 -7.62 4.37 8.23
CA ALA A 109 -8.53 5.29 8.91
C ALA A 109 -9.64 4.54 9.67
N THR A 110 -10.23 3.51 9.05
CA THR A 110 -11.28 2.70 9.69
C THR A 110 -10.71 1.88 10.86
N ALA A 111 -9.54 1.26 10.68
CA ALA A 111 -8.90 0.48 11.74
C ALA A 111 -8.59 1.37 12.95
N ALA A 112 -8.01 2.54 12.74
CA ALA A 112 -7.74 3.51 13.80
C ALA A 112 -9.00 3.95 14.53
N TYR A 113 -10.07 4.30 13.80
CA TYR A 113 -11.36 4.69 14.37
C TYR A 113 -11.96 3.58 15.26
N LEU A 114 -11.77 2.32 14.88
CA LEU A 114 -12.27 1.16 15.62
C LEU A 114 -11.25 0.60 16.64
N ASN A 115 -10.12 1.27 16.85
CA ASN A 115 -9.02 0.82 17.72
C ASN A 115 -8.55 -0.59 17.35
N LYS A 116 -8.31 -0.84 16.05
CA LYS A 116 -7.83 -2.10 15.47
C LYS A 116 -6.50 -1.90 14.77
N LYS A 117 -5.78 -2.99 14.54
CA LYS A 117 -4.50 -3.01 13.84
C LYS A 117 -4.69 -3.25 12.34
N ALA A 118 -3.97 -2.52 11.51
CA ALA A 118 -3.98 -2.73 10.06
C ALA A 118 -2.60 -2.58 9.44
N LEU A 119 -2.36 -3.37 8.40
CA LEU A 119 -1.20 -3.28 7.53
C LEU A 119 -1.64 -3.51 6.09
N THR A 120 -0.95 -2.90 5.14
CA THR A 120 -1.07 -3.21 3.70
C THR A 120 0.28 -3.66 3.15
N LEU A 121 0.25 -4.76 2.40
CA LEU A 121 1.34 -5.26 1.57
C LEU A 121 0.90 -5.21 0.10
N LEU A 122 1.76 -4.68 -0.75
CA LEU A 122 1.45 -4.52 -2.17
C LEU A 122 2.56 -5.15 -3.01
N THR A 123 2.19 -5.86 -4.07
CA THR A 123 3.15 -6.24 -5.11
C THR A 123 3.02 -5.27 -6.27
N VAL A 124 4.14 -4.76 -6.75
CA VAL A 124 4.19 -3.86 -7.90
C VAL A 124 3.81 -4.63 -9.16
N SER A 125 2.67 -4.27 -9.75
CA SER A 125 2.14 -4.89 -10.98
C SER A 125 2.41 -4.09 -12.23
N ASP A 126 2.55 -2.77 -12.09
CA ASP A 126 2.68 -1.83 -13.20
C ASP A 126 3.70 -0.74 -12.83
N SER A 127 4.46 -0.25 -13.80
CA SER A 127 5.29 0.94 -13.65
C SER A 127 4.64 2.10 -14.38
N LEU A 128 4.36 3.19 -13.67
CA LEU A 128 3.81 4.42 -14.26
C LEU A 128 4.90 5.38 -14.77
N VAL A 129 6.16 4.93 -14.73
CA VAL A 129 7.34 5.70 -15.17
C VAL A 129 8.15 5.01 -16.27
N SER A 130 7.85 3.74 -16.62
CA SER A 130 8.54 3.00 -17.68
C SER A 130 7.61 2.22 -18.61
N ASP A 131 6.29 2.42 -18.51
CA ASP A 131 5.26 1.72 -19.30
C ASP A 131 5.32 0.17 -19.21
N GLU A 132 6.03 -0.37 -18.20
CA GLU A 132 6.11 -1.80 -17.94
C GLU A 132 4.93 -2.26 -17.09
N GLN A 133 4.41 -3.45 -17.41
CA GLN A 133 3.32 -4.06 -16.65
C GLN A 133 3.42 -5.58 -16.63
N THR A 134 2.93 -6.19 -15.55
CA THR A 134 2.80 -7.65 -15.48
C THR A 134 1.52 -8.10 -16.15
N THR A 135 1.58 -9.28 -16.80
CA THR A 135 0.38 -9.93 -17.33
C THR A 135 -0.52 -10.46 -16.21
N ALA A 136 -1.83 -10.65 -16.48
CA ALA A 136 -2.76 -11.24 -15.51
C ALA A 136 -2.28 -12.61 -15.00
N LYS A 137 -1.69 -13.45 -15.87
CA LYS A 137 -1.15 -14.76 -15.53
C LYS A 137 0.10 -14.68 -14.63
N GLU A 138 0.92 -13.66 -14.80
CA GLU A 138 2.06 -13.40 -13.92
C GLU A 138 1.60 -12.94 -12.53
N ARG A 139 0.60 -12.04 -12.45
CA ARG A 139 0.02 -11.59 -11.17
C ARG A 139 -0.48 -12.78 -10.34
N GLU A 140 -1.17 -13.72 -10.97
CA GLU A 140 -1.68 -14.93 -10.30
C GLU A 140 -0.55 -15.81 -9.72
N LYS A 141 0.61 -15.87 -10.37
CA LYS A 141 1.69 -16.80 -10.02
C LYS A 141 2.81 -16.18 -9.17
N THR A 142 3.05 -14.87 -9.26
CA THR A 142 4.25 -14.24 -8.70
C THR A 142 4.02 -13.49 -7.39
N PHE A 143 2.77 -13.34 -6.93
CA PHE A 143 2.46 -12.65 -5.68
C PHE A 143 2.55 -13.55 -4.44
N VAL A 144 3.12 -14.76 -4.60
CA VAL A 144 3.23 -15.76 -3.53
C VAL A 144 4.06 -15.25 -2.35
N THR A 145 5.16 -14.55 -2.59
CA THR A 145 6.03 -14.02 -1.51
C THR A 145 5.30 -13.03 -0.61
N MET A 146 4.49 -12.13 -1.20
CA MET A 146 3.67 -11.21 -0.43
C MET A 146 2.63 -11.95 0.42
N MET A 147 1.98 -12.96 -0.14
CA MET A 147 1.01 -13.79 0.57
C MET A 147 1.67 -14.56 1.74
N GLU A 148 2.87 -15.11 1.52
CA GLU A 148 3.64 -15.80 2.56
C GLU A 148 3.98 -14.85 3.71
N ILE A 149 4.46 -13.64 3.41
CA ILE A 149 4.71 -12.62 4.44
C ILE A 149 3.44 -12.35 5.23
N ALA A 150 2.30 -12.12 4.55
CA ALA A 150 1.03 -11.78 5.20
C ALA A 150 0.54 -12.90 6.12
N LEU A 151 0.61 -14.16 5.69
CA LEU A 151 0.16 -15.32 6.46
C LEU A 151 1.01 -15.59 7.70
N GLU A 152 2.31 -15.32 7.61
CA GLU A 152 3.25 -15.57 8.72
C GLU A 152 3.19 -14.51 9.83
N ILE A 153 2.64 -13.35 9.57
CA ILE A 153 2.54 -12.25 10.53
C ILE A 153 1.11 -12.02 11.06
N ALA A 154 0.14 -12.78 10.53
CA ALA A 154 -1.28 -12.68 10.87
C ALA A 154 -1.61 -13.18 12.29
#